data_324277547334c534125ceb99d99a341d
#
_entry.id   324277547334c534125ceb99d99a341d
#
_cell.length_a   1.000
_cell.length_b   1.000
_cell.length_c   1.000
_cell.angle_alpha   90.00
_cell.angle_beta   90.00
_cell.angle_gamma   90.00
#
_symmetry.space_group_name_H-M   'P 1'
#
loop_
_entity.id
_entity.type
_entity.pdbx_description
1 polymer ?
#
loop_
_entity_poly.entity_id
_entity_poly.type
_entity_poly.pdbx_seq_one_letter_code
_entity_poly.pdbx_strand_id
1 'polypeptide(L)'
;MALGAIPEDNGDVNAQSDTNTVGTQAPVTRTDASPEGVPMADESGVMLPGSREEMRFLRKNSNWVNMIIAILACLAVVAVVLLIAPQPEVDSQRVVDYQSIAEQSQDSADFDLIVPEIPSGWTSNEANLDRVGESDRTSWYMSFVGTEQQWVSIEQAKATENWAENQVDDAIAAETVTVGGSDFQIYRTEDAKEYWVTGKGDTFVIITAIASPDTINAFAQQVAEQLK
;
A
#
# COMPACT_ATOMS: atom_id res chain seq x y z
N MET A 1 -42.62 24.70 15.60
CA MET A 1 -43.09 24.34 16.94
C MET A 1 -42.32 23.16 17.43
N ALA A 2 -41.71 23.31 18.64
CA ALA A 2 -41.03 22.37 19.55
C ALA A 2 -39.67 21.83 19.06
N LEU A 3 -38.66 22.42 19.45
CA LEU A 3 -37.62 22.35 20.53
C LEU A 3 -37.72 21.08 21.38
N GLY A 4 -36.67 20.26 21.36
CA GLY A 4 -36.42 19.16 22.29
C GLY A 4 -34.92 19.17 22.63
N ALA A 5 -34.66 19.45 23.90
CA ALA A 5 -33.44 19.79 24.58
C ALA A 5 -32.45 18.63 24.76
N ILE A 6 -31.19 18.98 24.88
CA ILE A 6 -30.03 18.23 25.36
C ILE A 6 -30.11 18.08 26.88
N PRO A 7 -29.64 17.02 27.51
CA PRO A 7 -29.06 17.09 28.84
C PRO A 7 -27.55 16.89 28.83
N GLU A 8 -26.87 17.87 29.41
CA GLU A 8 -25.53 17.77 29.98
C GLU A 8 -25.62 16.87 31.24
N ASP A 9 -24.66 16.00 31.42
CA ASP A 9 -24.40 15.41 32.74
C ASP A 9 -22.93 15.64 33.12
N ASN A 10 -22.84 16.39 34.22
CA ASN A 10 -21.66 16.68 35.01
C ASN A 10 -21.51 15.63 36.10
N GLY A 11 -20.35 15.15 36.32
CA GLY A 11 -20.02 14.38 37.54
C GLY A 11 -18.54 14.00 37.48
N ASP A 12 -17.79 14.25 38.30
CA ASP A 12 -17.56 14.83 39.61
C ASP A 12 -16.12 14.49 40.00
N VAL A 13 -15.50 15.45 40.54
CA VAL A 13 -14.19 15.53 41.16
C VAL A 13 -14.09 14.51 42.31
N ASN A 14 -13.01 13.75 42.42
CA ASN A 14 -12.58 13.20 43.68
C ASN A 14 -11.11 13.50 43.94
N ALA A 15 -10.92 14.51 44.75
CA ALA A 15 -9.70 14.85 45.44
C ALA A 15 -9.56 13.95 46.65
N GLN A 16 -8.42 13.31 46.83
CA GLN A 16 -8.06 12.70 48.12
C GLN A 16 -6.66 13.13 48.51
N SER A 17 -6.68 14.02 49.46
CA SER A 17 -5.54 14.42 50.30
C SER A 17 -5.22 13.30 51.29
N ASP A 18 -3.96 12.98 51.46
CA ASP A 18 -3.47 12.35 52.69
C ASP A 18 -2.09 12.84 53.06
N THR A 19 -2.13 13.67 54.03
CA THR A 19 -1.46 13.69 55.34
C THR A 19 0.02 13.30 55.38
N ASN A 20 0.74 14.34 55.59
CA ASN A 20 2.02 14.58 56.17
C ASN A 20 2.22 13.85 57.53
N THR A 21 3.30 13.07 57.66
CA THR A 21 3.84 12.67 58.98
C THR A 21 5.27 13.15 59.11
N VAL A 22 5.40 14.14 59.92
CA VAL A 22 6.69 14.71 60.40
C VAL A 22 7.35 13.71 61.34
N GLY A 23 8.52 13.21 60.99
CA GLY A 23 9.42 12.44 61.83
C GLY A 23 10.68 13.25 62.14
N THR A 24 10.67 13.78 63.34
CA THR A 24 11.84 14.45 64.00
C THR A 24 12.99 13.47 64.15
N GLN A 25 14.16 13.79 63.59
CA GLN A 25 15.44 13.17 63.97
C GLN A 25 16.47 14.22 64.33
N ALA A 26 17.04 13.99 65.52
CA ALA A 26 18.05 14.76 66.18
C ALA A 26 19.39 14.83 65.43
N PRO A 27 20.26 15.78 65.77
CA PRO A 27 21.52 16.01 65.05
C PRO A 27 22.59 15.01 65.47
N VAL A 28 23.18 14.34 64.51
CA VAL A 28 24.39 13.52 64.73
C VAL A 28 25.63 14.33 64.35
N THR A 29 26.46 14.43 65.33
CA THR A 29 27.78 15.12 65.38
C THR A 29 28.72 14.64 64.27
N ARG A 30 29.32 15.62 63.55
CA ARG A 30 30.46 15.40 62.67
C ARG A 30 31.67 14.99 63.50
N THR A 31 32.25 13.87 63.15
CA THR A 31 33.66 13.57 63.48
C THR A 31 34.43 13.51 62.18
N ASP A 32 35.30 14.49 62.01
CA ASP A 32 36.35 14.51 61.03
C ASP A 32 37.29 13.35 61.31
N ALA A 33 37.49 12.49 60.35
CA ALA A 33 38.67 11.65 60.21
C ALA A 33 38.86 11.29 58.75
N SER A 34 39.78 11.99 58.13
CA SER A 34 40.37 11.58 56.86
C SER A 34 41.30 10.40 57.15
N PRO A 35 41.27 9.36 56.37
CA PRO A 35 42.48 8.66 56.03
C PRO A 35 42.62 8.62 54.49
N GLU A 36 43.81 9.06 54.07
CA GLU A 36 44.40 8.78 52.79
C GLU A 36 44.31 7.27 52.51
N GLY A 37 43.39 6.86 51.64
CA GLY A 37 43.29 5.47 51.24
C GLY A 37 44.24 5.16 50.11
N VAL A 38 45.26 4.41 50.45
CA VAL A 38 46.10 3.68 49.50
C VAL A 38 45.19 2.82 48.57
N PRO A 39 45.44 2.80 47.27
CA PRO A 39 44.66 1.94 46.38
C PRO A 39 45.04 0.48 46.64
N MET A 40 44.11 -0.30 47.16
CA MET A 40 44.22 -1.75 47.20
C MET A 40 43.99 -2.29 45.78
N ALA A 41 45.05 -2.82 45.19
CA ALA A 41 44.89 -3.65 44.00
C ALA A 41 44.35 -5.02 44.43
N ASP A 42 43.23 -5.42 43.91
CA ASP A 42 42.74 -6.79 43.96
C ASP A 42 43.62 -7.68 43.06
N GLU A 43 43.90 -8.90 43.51
CA GLU A 43 44.72 -9.90 42.83
C GLU A 43 44.24 -10.30 41.44
N SER A 44 43.08 -9.84 41.00
CA SER A 44 42.49 -10.08 39.66
C SER A 44 42.91 -9.02 38.63
N GLY A 45 43.71 -8.00 38.95
CA GLY A 45 44.18 -7.01 38.00
C GLY A 45 43.13 -6.09 37.40
N VAL A 46 41.91 -6.07 37.95
CA VAL A 46 40.83 -5.18 37.51
C VAL A 46 40.99 -3.84 38.24
N MET A 47 41.36 -2.80 37.52
CA MET A 47 41.34 -1.43 38.05
C MET A 47 39.89 -1.02 38.33
N LEU A 48 39.56 -0.92 39.63
CA LEU A 48 38.28 -0.34 40.03
C LEU A 48 38.30 1.18 39.83
N PRO A 49 37.34 1.77 39.18
CA PRO A 49 37.28 3.21 38.93
C PRO A 49 37.19 3.98 40.25
N GLY A 50 38.21 4.81 40.52
CA GLY A 50 38.40 5.49 41.82
C GLY A 50 37.61 6.77 42.01
N SER A 51 36.86 7.29 41.01
CA SER A 51 36.13 8.54 41.16
C SER A 51 34.66 8.44 40.74
N ARG A 52 33.82 9.25 41.43
CA ARG A 52 32.37 9.32 41.11
C ARG A 52 32.10 9.86 39.69
N GLU A 53 33.02 10.61 39.11
CA GLU A 53 32.94 11.13 37.75
C GLU A 53 33.22 10.05 36.70
N GLU A 54 34.20 9.20 36.95
CA GLU A 54 34.50 8.05 36.10
C GLU A 54 33.33 7.06 36.02
N MET A 55 32.69 6.81 37.15
CA MET A 55 31.47 5.97 37.20
C MET A 55 30.28 6.57 36.44
N ARG A 56 30.19 7.90 36.43
CA ARG A 56 29.14 8.58 35.61
C ARG A 56 29.44 8.51 34.12
N PHE A 57 30.67 8.58 33.73
CA PHE A 57 31.12 8.48 32.35
C PHE A 57 30.89 7.08 31.79
N LEU A 58 31.23 6.06 32.56
CA LEU A 58 31.02 4.66 32.22
C LEU A 58 29.54 4.32 32.10
N ARG A 59 28.66 4.82 33.00
CA ARG A 59 27.22 4.62 32.92
C ARG A 59 26.58 5.31 31.71
N LYS A 60 27.02 6.51 31.34
CA LYS A 60 26.50 7.24 30.19
C LYS A 60 26.89 6.56 28.88
N ASN A 61 28.10 6.04 28.80
CA ASN A 61 28.60 5.35 27.62
C ASN A 61 27.98 3.94 27.46
N SER A 62 27.76 3.25 28.60
CA SER A 62 27.10 1.93 28.63
C SER A 62 25.64 1.98 28.13
N ASN A 63 24.90 3.03 28.49
CA ASN A 63 23.50 3.17 28.00
C ASN A 63 23.42 3.34 26.50
N TRP A 64 24.34 4.09 25.89
CA TRP A 64 24.34 4.29 24.43
C TRP A 64 24.75 3.02 23.68
N VAL A 65 25.78 2.33 24.16
CA VAL A 65 26.19 1.04 23.59
C VAL A 65 25.09 -0.01 23.70
N ASN A 66 24.41 -0.10 24.85
CA ASN A 66 23.31 -1.03 25.04
C ASN A 66 22.12 -0.71 24.11
N MET A 67 21.87 0.58 23.85
CA MET A 67 20.83 0.99 22.90
C MET A 67 21.18 0.55 21.47
N ILE A 68 22.44 0.72 21.05
CA ILE A 68 22.88 0.26 19.71
C ILE A 68 22.77 -1.26 19.60
N ILE A 69 23.20 -1.99 20.62
CA ILE A 69 23.09 -3.46 20.63
C ILE A 69 21.62 -3.90 20.53
N ALA A 70 20.73 -3.23 21.25
CA ALA A 70 19.29 -3.52 21.17
C ALA A 70 18.74 -3.27 19.76
N ILE A 71 19.10 -2.15 19.11
CA ILE A 71 18.70 -1.84 17.75
C ILE A 71 19.24 -2.89 16.77
N LEU A 72 20.50 -3.26 16.89
CA LEU A 72 21.11 -4.30 16.04
C LEU A 72 20.44 -5.66 16.23
N ALA A 73 20.11 -6.01 17.47
CA ALA A 73 19.37 -7.25 17.76
C ALA A 73 17.98 -7.24 17.11
N CYS A 74 17.22 -6.12 17.20
CA CYS A 74 15.94 -5.98 16.54
C CYS A 74 16.07 -6.07 15.02
N LEU A 75 17.07 -5.41 14.42
CA LEU A 75 17.32 -5.48 12.98
C LEU A 75 17.71 -6.90 12.54
N ALA A 76 18.51 -7.61 13.35
CA ALA A 76 18.85 -9.01 13.07
C ALA A 76 17.60 -9.91 13.07
N VAL A 77 16.69 -9.73 14.04
CA VAL A 77 15.42 -10.47 14.07
C VAL A 77 14.58 -10.15 12.85
N VAL A 78 14.44 -8.89 12.46
CA VAL A 78 13.71 -8.48 11.24
C VAL A 78 14.34 -9.09 10.00
N ALA A 79 15.67 -9.06 9.89
CA ALA A 79 16.39 -9.67 8.76
C ALA A 79 16.15 -11.18 8.68
N VAL A 80 16.18 -11.89 9.83
CA VAL A 80 15.87 -13.32 9.89
C VAL A 80 14.42 -13.59 9.47
N VAL A 81 13.45 -12.78 9.95
CA VAL A 81 12.04 -12.92 9.56
C VAL A 81 11.87 -12.69 8.06
N LEU A 82 12.52 -11.68 7.47
CA LEU A 82 12.46 -11.43 6.02
C LEU A 82 13.10 -12.53 5.18
N LEU A 83 14.12 -13.22 5.72
CA LEU A 83 14.76 -14.35 5.04
C LEU A 83 13.94 -15.65 5.12
N ILE A 84 13.18 -15.82 6.21
CA ILE A 84 12.36 -17.03 6.43
C ILE A 84 10.92 -16.81 5.94
N ALA A 85 10.44 -15.57 5.89
CA ALA A 85 9.12 -15.27 5.37
C ALA A 85 9.06 -15.79 3.92
N PRO A 86 8.13 -16.72 3.61
CA PRO A 86 7.92 -17.10 2.23
C PRO A 86 7.62 -15.79 1.48
N GLN A 87 8.46 -15.47 0.53
CA GLN A 87 8.14 -14.40 -0.40
C GLN A 87 6.81 -14.81 -1.02
N PRO A 88 5.74 -14.00 -0.96
CA PRO A 88 4.57 -14.33 -1.73
C PRO A 88 5.08 -14.47 -3.16
N GLU A 89 5.09 -15.68 -3.67
CA GLU A 89 5.14 -15.88 -5.11
C GLU A 89 3.92 -15.10 -5.58
N VAL A 90 4.16 -13.91 -6.09
CA VAL A 90 3.15 -13.20 -6.87
C VAL A 90 2.98 -14.16 -8.05
N ASP A 91 1.96 -15.00 -7.95
CA ASP A 91 1.54 -15.90 -9.02
C ASP A 91 1.00 -15.00 -10.14
N SER A 92 1.92 -14.23 -10.71
CA SER A 92 1.70 -13.32 -11.84
C SER A 92 1.36 -14.10 -13.11
N GLN A 93 1.29 -15.43 -13.00
CA GLN A 93 0.94 -16.35 -14.07
C GLN A 93 -0.31 -17.20 -13.73
N ARG A 94 -1.22 -16.68 -12.91
CA ARG A 94 -2.54 -17.30 -12.84
C ARG A 94 -3.18 -17.16 -14.20
N VAL A 95 -3.14 -18.22 -14.97
CA VAL A 95 -3.83 -18.29 -16.26
C VAL A 95 -5.31 -18.45 -16.00
N VAL A 96 -6.09 -17.51 -16.46
CA VAL A 96 -7.54 -17.45 -16.33
C VAL A 96 -8.16 -17.78 -17.69
N ASP A 97 -9.12 -18.68 -17.71
CA ASP A 97 -9.94 -18.94 -18.91
C ASP A 97 -11.01 -17.85 -19.06
N TYR A 98 -10.58 -16.70 -19.58
CA TYR A 98 -11.43 -15.52 -19.74
C TYR A 98 -12.58 -15.74 -20.73
N GLN A 99 -12.41 -16.64 -21.72
CA GLN A 99 -13.45 -16.96 -22.68
C GLN A 99 -14.61 -17.70 -22.00
N SER A 100 -14.31 -18.71 -21.21
CA SER A 100 -15.31 -19.45 -20.44
C SER A 100 -16.01 -18.55 -19.41
N ILE A 101 -15.29 -17.60 -18.79
CA ILE A 101 -15.88 -16.63 -17.86
C ILE A 101 -16.81 -15.67 -18.64
N ALA A 102 -16.41 -15.19 -19.81
CA ALA A 102 -17.24 -14.34 -20.64
C ALA A 102 -18.55 -15.04 -21.04
N GLU A 103 -18.48 -16.29 -21.49
CA GLU A 103 -19.66 -17.09 -21.83
C GLU A 103 -20.63 -17.21 -20.64
N GLN A 104 -20.11 -17.48 -19.45
CA GLN A 104 -20.93 -17.61 -18.23
C GLN A 104 -21.48 -16.27 -17.74
N SER A 105 -20.80 -15.18 -18.02
CA SER A 105 -21.18 -13.84 -17.59
C SER A 105 -22.11 -13.12 -18.55
N GLN A 106 -22.20 -13.54 -19.81
CA GLN A 106 -22.98 -12.88 -20.87
C GLN A 106 -24.44 -12.71 -20.49
N ASP A 107 -25.07 -13.72 -19.88
CA ASP A 107 -26.47 -13.65 -19.47
C ASP A 107 -26.72 -12.64 -18.34
N SER A 108 -25.67 -12.26 -17.61
CA SER A 108 -25.74 -11.30 -16.51
C SER A 108 -25.34 -9.88 -16.92
N ALA A 109 -24.74 -9.74 -18.10
CA ALA A 109 -24.40 -8.46 -18.69
C ALA A 109 -25.60 -7.87 -19.44
N ASP A 110 -25.73 -6.54 -19.43
CA ASP A 110 -26.76 -5.81 -20.17
C ASP A 110 -26.23 -5.24 -21.50
N PHE A 111 -25.07 -5.77 -21.95
CA PHE A 111 -24.40 -5.48 -23.21
C PHE A 111 -23.65 -6.72 -23.73
N ASP A 112 -23.31 -6.75 -25.02
CA ASP A 112 -22.51 -7.81 -25.60
C ASP A 112 -21.04 -7.67 -25.09
N LEU A 113 -20.53 -8.72 -24.44
CA LEU A 113 -19.18 -8.72 -23.90
C LEU A 113 -18.14 -8.80 -25.02
N ILE A 114 -17.18 -7.89 -24.98
CA ILE A 114 -16.02 -7.93 -25.88
C ILE A 114 -15.04 -8.97 -25.34
N VAL A 115 -14.64 -9.92 -26.20
CA VAL A 115 -13.73 -11.02 -25.86
C VAL A 115 -12.64 -11.12 -26.94
N PRO A 116 -11.53 -10.38 -26.80
CA PRO A 116 -10.49 -10.38 -27.81
C PRO A 116 -9.70 -11.70 -27.83
N GLU A 117 -9.19 -12.06 -28.99
CA GLU A 117 -8.15 -13.08 -29.09
C GLU A 117 -6.81 -12.53 -28.64
N ILE A 118 -6.13 -13.24 -27.77
CA ILE A 118 -4.81 -12.81 -27.26
C ILE A 118 -3.70 -13.25 -28.20
N PRO A 119 -2.66 -12.42 -28.39
CA PRO A 119 -1.49 -12.78 -29.19
C PRO A 119 -0.74 -13.99 -28.58
N SER A 120 0.01 -14.71 -29.41
CA SER A 120 0.83 -15.83 -28.94
C SER A 120 1.84 -15.37 -27.87
N GLY A 121 1.94 -16.10 -26.79
CA GLY A 121 2.81 -15.78 -25.65
C GLY A 121 2.18 -14.84 -24.61
N TRP A 122 0.92 -14.44 -24.81
CA TRP A 122 0.13 -13.71 -23.84
C TRP A 122 -0.76 -14.66 -23.04
N THR A 123 -1.07 -14.30 -21.81
CA THR A 123 -1.99 -15.04 -20.94
C THR A 123 -2.96 -14.07 -20.28
N SER A 124 -4.19 -14.48 -20.08
CA SER A 124 -5.12 -13.74 -19.21
C SER A 124 -4.82 -14.09 -17.76
N ASN A 125 -4.70 -13.08 -16.91
CA ASN A 125 -4.51 -13.24 -15.48
C ASN A 125 -5.74 -12.82 -14.67
N GLU A 126 -6.68 -12.12 -15.29
CA GLU A 126 -7.94 -11.69 -14.67
C GLU A 126 -9.04 -11.56 -15.70
N ALA A 127 -10.25 -11.98 -15.34
CA ALA A 127 -11.48 -11.69 -16.06
C ALA A 127 -12.64 -11.73 -15.07
N ASN A 128 -13.45 -10.67 -15.03
CA ASN A 128 -14.61 -10.59 -14.14
C ASN A 128 -15.68 -9.65 -14.69
N LEU A 129 -16.93 -9.94 -14.33
CA LEU A 129 -18.06 -9.06 -14.54
C LEU A 129 -18.51 -8.55 -13.17
N ASP A 130 -18.22 -7.29 -12.88
CA ASP A 130 -18.49 -6.68 -11.60
C ASP A 130 -19.54 -5.57 -11.69
N ARG A 131 -20.20 -5.32 -10.58
CA ARG A 131 -21.00 -4.12 -10.39
C ARG A 131 -20.19 -3.07 -9.69
N VAL A 132 -19.91 -1.98 -10.37
CA VAL A 132 -19.01 -0.93 -9.90
C VAL A 132 -19.79 0.32 -9.46
N GLY A 133 -19.47 0.77 -8.24
CA GLY A 133 -19.92 2.05 -7.68
C GLY A 133 -21.36 2.07 -7.16
N GLU A 134 -21.75 3.22 -6.63
CA GLU A 134 -23.11 3.46 -6.10
C GLU A 134 -24.22 3.39 -7.16
N SER A 135 -23.86 3.45 -8.45
CA SER A 135 -24.80 3.45 -9.57
C SER A 135 -25.20 2.05 -10.07
N ASP A 136 -24.78 0.98 -9.38
CA ASP A 136 -25.04 -0.43 -9.76
C ASP A 136 -24.67 -0.73 -11.23
N ARG A 137 -23.61 -0.05 -11.73
CA ARG A 137 -23.15 -0.20 -13.11
C ARG A 137 -22.42 -1.53 -13.28
N THR A 138 -22.75 -2.25 -14.33
CA THR A 138 -22.03 -3.46 -14.73
C THR A 138 -20.79 -3.07 -15.54
N SER A 139 -19.65 -3.61 -15.16
CA SER A 139 -18.37 -3.45 -15.85
C SER A 139 -17.79 -4.84 -16.14
N TRP A 140 -17.38 -5.05 -17.37
CA TRP A 140 -16.63 -6.23 -17.81
C TRP A 140 -15.15 -5.88 -17.89
N TYR A 141 -14.35 -6.55 -17.08
CA TYR A 141 -12.92 -6.31 -16.98
C TYR A 141 -12.13 -7.54 -17.35
N MET A 142 -11.08 -7.36 -18.15
CA MET A 142 -10.09 -8.40 -18.47
C MET A 142 -8.70 -7.80 -18.41
N SER A 143 -7.74 -8.64 -18.02
CA SER A 143 -6.34 -8.25 -17.96
C SER A 143 -5.46 -9.35 -18.54
N PHE A 144 -4.46 -8.94 -19.31
CA PHE A 144 -3.56 -9.79 -20.08
C PHE A 144 -2.10 -9.41 -19.81
N VAL A 145 -1.27 -10.41 -19.66
CA VAL A 145 0.17 -10.25 -19.44
C VAL A 145 0.94 -10.92 -20.58
N GLY A 146 1.83 -10.17 -21.18
CA GLY A 146 2.72 -10.62 -22.24
C GLY A 146 4.13 -10.90 -21.73
N THR A 147 5.05 -11.11 -22.66
CA THR A 147 6.49 -11.17 -22.37
C THR A 147 7.05 -9.78 -22.04
N GLU A 148 8.22 -9.73 -21.41
CA GLU A 148 8.94 -8.47 -21.14
C GLU A 148 8.15 -7.45 -20.30
N GLN A 149 7.33 -7.93 -19.34
CA GLN A 149 6.49 -7.09 -18.46
C GLN A 149 5.44 -6.25 -19.22
N GLN A 150 5.09 -6.64 -20.43
CA GLN A 150 3.98 -6.02 -21.15
C GLN A 150 2.65 -6.42 -20.50
N TRP A 151 1.74 -5.48 -20.47
CA TRP A 151 0.45 -5.65 -19.86
C TRP A 151 -0.61 -4.84 -20.62
N VAL A 152 -1.80 -5.43 -20.77
CA VAL A 152 -2.99 -4.79 -21.36
C VAL A 152 -4.20 -5.17 -20.54
N SER A 153 -5.03 -4.20 -20.16
CA SER A 153 -6.39 -4.48 -19.67
C SER A 153 -7.42 -3.84 -20.57
N ILE A 154 -8.59 -4.44 -20.57
CA ILE A 154 -9.78 -3.94 -21.27
C ILE A 154 -10.91 -3.87 -20.27
N GLU A 155 -11.49 -2.70 -20.12
CA GLU A 155 -12.67 -2.47 -19.32
C GLU A 155 -13.79 -1.96 -20.22
N GLN A 156 -14.93 -2.63 -20.19
CA GLN A 156 -16.14 -2.30 -20.95
C GLN A 156 -17.28 -2.05 -19.98
N ALA A 157 -18.01 -0.96 -20.17
CA ALA A 157 -19.19 -0.66 -19.36
C ALA A 157 -20.25 0.09 -20.14
N LYS A 158 -21.52 -0.07 -19.75
CA LYS A 158 -22.56 0.88 -20.08
C LYS A 158 -22.43 2.11 -19.21
N ALA A 159 -22.13 3.25 -19.81
CA ALA A 159 -21.74 4.42 -19.08
C ALA A 159 -22.03 5.72 -19.85
N THR A 160 -21.64 6.82 -19.27
CA THR A 160 -21.58 8.12 -19.93
C THR A 160 -20.13 8.45 -20.30
N GLU A 161 -19.94 9.35 -21.23
CA GLU A 161 -18.61 9.85 -21.60
C GLU A 161 -17.78 10.31 -20.40
N ASN A 162 -18.41 11.01 -19.47
CA ASN A 162 -17.76 11.45 -18.23
C ASN A 162 -17.22 10.29 -17.39
N TRP A 163 -17.81 9.08 -17.47
CA TRP A 163 -17.27 7.92 -16.78
C TRP A 163 -15.90 7.53 -17.36
N ALA A 164 -15.80 7.45 -18.67
CA ALA A 164 -14.55 7.09 -19.32
C ALA A 164 -13.45 8.11 -19.03
N GLU A 165 -13.79 9.41 -19.05
CA GLU A 165 -12.86 10.47 -18.68
C GLU A 165 -12.38 10.36 -17.23
N ASN A 166 -13.26 9.98 -16.29
CA ASN A 166 -12.91 9.80 -14.88
C ASN A 166 -12.04 8.55 -14.63
N GLN A 167 -12.02 7.58 -15.55
CA GLN A 167 -11.16 6.38 -15.42
C GLN A 167 -9.71 6.65 -15.88
N VAL A 168 -9.48 7.71 -16.64
CA VAL A 168 -8.14 8.09 -17.14
C VAL A 168 -7.47 9.14 -16.26
N ASP A 169 -7.71 9.06 -14.95
CA ASP A 169 -7.20 9.99 -13.96
C ASP A 169 -5.67 10.18 -14.08
N ASP A 170 -5.19 11.42 -13.90
CA ASP A 170 -3.78 11.82 -14.03
C ASP A 170 -3.16 11.65 -15.44
N ALA A 171 -3.95 11.29 -16.47
CA ALA A 171 -3.44 11.17 -17.83
C ALA A 171 -3.77 12.41 -18.68
N ILE A 172 -2.89 12.73 -19.61
CA ILE A 172 -3.03 13.87 -20.50
C ILE A 172 -3.56 13.38 -21.85
N ALA A 173 -4.62 14.01 -22.37
CA ALA A 173 -5.12 13.74 -23.70
C ALA A 173 -4.03 14.02 -24.74
N ALA A 174 -3.75 13.01 -25.58
CA ALA A 174 -2.71 13.08 -26.59
C ALA A 174 -3.31 13.28 -27.99
N GLU A 175 -3.87 12.23 -28.56
CA GLU A 175 -4.35 12.22 -29.95
C GLU A 175 -5.57 11.32 -30.10
N THR A 176 -6.28 11.47 -31.19
CA THR A 176 -7.35 10.54 -31.61
C THR A 176 -6.85 9.72 -32.79
N VAL A 177 -7.00 8.40 -32.70
CA VAL A 177 -6.61 7.46 -33.75
C VAL A 177 -7.79 6.62 -34.17
N THR A 178 -8.01 6.46 -35.48
CA THR A 178 -9.06 5.59 -36.00
C THR A 178 -8.52 4.18 -36.24
N VAL A 179 -9.07 3.17 -35.56
CA VAL A 179 -8.71 1.75 -35.70
C VAL A 179 -9.97 0.93 -35.91
N GLY A 180 -10.00 0.08 -36.94
CA GLY A 180 -11.15 -0.77 -37.24
C GLY A 180 -12.45 -0.02 -37.51
N GLY A 181 -12.37 1.28 -37.84
CA GLY A 181 -13.53 2.16 -38.07
C GLY A 181 -14.09 2.80 -36.79
N SER A 182 -13.48 2.60 -35.65
CA SER A 182 -13.79 3.27 -34.39
C SER A 182 -12.71 4.29 -34.05
N ASP A 183 -13.09 5.44 -33.51
CA ASP A 183 -12.17 6.47 -33.05
C ASP A 183 -11.80 6.21 -31.60
N PHE A 184 -10.49 6.18 -31.33
CA PHE A 184 -9.94 6.02 -29.99
C PHE A 184 -9.28 7.33 -29.57
N GLN A 185 -9.73 7.91 -28.48
CA GLN A 185 -9.05 9.01 -27.80
C GLN A 185 -7.94 8.42 -26.94
N ILE A 186 -6.69 8.83 -27.20
CA ILE A 186 -5.52 8.35 -26.45
C ILE A 186 -5.19 9.33 -25.36
N TYR A 187 -4.90 8.79 -24.16
CA TYR A 187 -4.36 9.52 -23.02
C TYR A 187 -3.06 8.85 -22.57
N ARG A 188 -2.09 9.65 -22.12
CA ARG A 188 -0.78 9.16 -21.68
C ARG A 188 -0.42 9.68 -20.31
N THR A 189 0.17 8.81 -19.49
CA THR A 189 0.78 9.20 -18.22
C THR A 189 2.28 9.38 -18.36
N GLU A 190 2.91 9.98 -17.34
CA GLU A 190 4.37 10.12 -17.27
C GLU A 190 5.09 8.76 -17.23
N ASP A 191 4.45 7.72 -16.71
CA ASP A 191 5.01 6.35 -16.58
C ASP A 191 4.85 5.50 -17.83
N ALA A 192 4.61 6.12 -19.00
CA ALA A 192 4.42 5.45 -20.30
C ALA A 192 3.22 4.49 -20.36
N LYS A 193 2.25 4.62 -19.45
CA LYS A 193 0.96 3.95 -19.53
C LYS A 193 0.08 4.71 -20.52
N GLU A 194 -0.58 3.99 -21.42
CA GLU A 194 -1.55 4.54 -22.35
C GLU A 194 -2.96 4.06 -22.03
N TYR A 195 -3.91 4.97 -22.17
CA TYR A 195 -5.34 4.66 -22.17
C TYR A 195 -5.90 4.98 -23.54
N TRP A 196 -6.59 4.02 -24.11
CA TRP A 196 -7.28 4.17 -25.40
C TRP A 196 -8.77 4.04 -25.14
N VAL A 197 -9.47 5.14 -25.23
CA VAL A 197 -10.90 5.25 -24.92
C VAL A 197 -11.71 5.33 -26.20
N THR A 198 -12.70 4.44 -26.33
CA THR A 198 -13.66 4.47 -27.43
C THR A 198 -15.06 4.20 -26.88
N GLY A 199 -16.09 4.51 -27.66
CA GLY A 199 -17.47 4.24 -27.27
C GLY A 199 -18.41 4.21 -28.46
N LYS A 200 -19.53 3.49 -28.29
CA LYS A 200 -20.62 3.44 -29.25
C LYS A 200 -21.95 3.42 -28.52
N GLY A 201 -22.74 4.46 -28.73
CA GLY A 201 -23.99 4.64 -27.99
C GLY A 201 -23.74 4.91 -26.51
N ASP A 202 -24.23 4.00 -25.67
CA ASP A 202 -24.03 4.04 -24.20
C ASP A 202 -22.95 3.07 -23.71
N THR A 203 -22.27 2.37 -24.61
CA THR A 203 -21.22 1.42 -24.27
C THR A 203 -19.84 2.06 -24.51
N PHE A 204 -19.03 2.10 -23.49
CA PHE A 204 -17.67 2.60 -23.53
C PHE A 204 -16.66 1.50 -23.25
N VAL A 205 -15.50 1.59 -23.87
CA VAL A 205 -14.39 0.67 -23.71
C VAL A 205 -13.10 1.46 -23.45
N ILE A 206 -12.37 1.04 -22.45
CA ILE A 206 -11.06 1.59 -22.11
C ILE A 206 -10.04 0.46 -22.23
N ILE A 207 -9.06 0.64 -23.09
CA ILE A 207 -7.87 -0.21 -23.15
C ILE A 207 -6.78 0.51 -22.37
N THR A 208 -6.28 -0.10 -21.30
CA THR A 208 -5.14 0.43 -20.55
C THR A 208 -3.93 -0.45 -20.84
N ALA A 209 -2.81 0.13 -21.24
CA ALA A 209 -1.70 -0.66 -21.71
C ALA A 209 -0.32 -0.09 -21.30
N ILE A 210 0.58 -1.02 -21.02
CA ILE A 210 2.04 -0.85 -21.04
C ILE A 210 2.56 -1.92 -22.00
N ALA A 211 2.56 -1.63 -23.28
CA ALA A 211 2.87 -2.59 -24.32
C ALA A 211 3.42 -1.87 -25.57
N SER A 212 3.87 -2.63 -26.56
CA SER A 212 4.27 -2.06 -27.83
C SER A 212 3.07 -1.46 -28.59
N PRO A 213 3.26 -0.40 -29.38
CA PRO A 213 2.18 0.19 -30.18
C PRO A 213 1.47 -0.82 -31.07
N ASP A 214 2.19 -1.77 -31.65
CA ASP A 214 1.62 -2.82 -32.50
C ASP A 214 0.69 -3.73 -31.71
N THR A 215 1.06 -4.07 -30.49
CA THR A 215 0.23 -4.88 -29.58
C THR A 215 -1.04 -4.14 -29.20
N ILE A 216 -0.96 -2.87 -28.82
CA ILE A 216 -2.13 -2.06 -28.46
C ILE A 216 -3.08 -1.93 -29.64
N ASN A 217 -2.55 -1.67 -30.85
CA ASN A 217 -3.32 -1.61 -32.08
C ASN A 217 -4.04 -2.94 -32.37
N ALA A 218 -3.41 -4.09 -32.13
CA ALA A 218 -4.02 -5.39 -32.34
C ALA A 218 -5.24 -5.61 -31.40
N PHE A 219 -5.13 -5.22 -30.14
CA PHE A 219 -6.27 -5.23 -29.20
C PHE A 219 -7.35 -4.23 -29.61
N ALA A 220 -6.96 -3.01 -29.97
CA ALA A 220 -7.91 -1.97 -30.40
C ALA A 220 -8.69 -2.37 -31.66
N GLN A 221 -8.05 -3.04 -32.62
CA GLN A 221 -8.72 -3.58 -33.81
C GLN A 221 -9.82 -4.56 -33.45
N GLN A 222 -9.55 -5.50 -32.53
CA GLN A 222 -10.53 -6.50 -32.11
C GLN A 222 -11.66 -5.89 -31.30
N VAL A 223 -11.36 -4.91 -30.44
CA VAL A 223 -12.37 -4.12 -29.73
C VAL A 223 -13.29 -3.40 -30.71
N ALA A 224 -12.73 -2.72 -31.71
CA ALA A 224 -13.52 -2.01 -32.72
C ALA A 224 -14.41 -2.94 -33.55
N GLU A 225 -13.95 -4.15 -33.87
CA GLU A 225 -14.72 -5.15 -34.62
C GLU A 225 -15.90 -5.70 -33.81
N GLN A 226 -15.77 -5.80 -32.49
CA GLN A 226 -16.79 -6.33 -31.59
C GLN A 226 -17.70 -5.25 -31.00
N LEU A 227 -17.27 -4.01 -30.94
CA LEU A 227 -18.06 -2.88 -30.45
C LEU A 227 -19.14 -2.49 -31.47
N LYS A 228 -20.32 -3.10 -31.34
CA LYS A 228 -21.43 -2.97 -32.31
C LYS A 228 -22.59 -2.14 -31.77
#